data_3125f574faa77915c91f01a0bbcb46a8
#
_entry.id   3125f574faa77915c91f01a0bbcb46a8
#
_cell.length_a   1.000
_cell.length_b   1.000
_cell.length_c   1.000
_cell.angle_alpha   90.00
_cell.angle_beta   90.00
_cell.angle_gamma   90.00
#
_symmetry.space_group_name_H-M   'P 1'
#
loop_
_entity.id
_entity.type
_entity.pdbx_description
1 polymer ?
#
loop_
_entity_poly.entity_id
_entity_poly.type
_entity_poly.pdbx_seq_one_letter_code
_entity_poly.pdbx_strand_id
1 'polypeptide(L)'
;MSHFSTIKTQLKEVEPLIKALNHFGYSINQEEKFVKGYKGQFTAVDISMHLPGDTQVGFKWDKNSNSYELVTDLDLWKFEIPVERFISKVTQMYAYQTIISKTQEDGYQIVEQKNKNDGSIELVLTKWEN
;
A
#
# COMPACT_ATOMS: atom_id res chain seq x y z
N MET A 1 -10.33 22.46 13.26
CA MET A 1 -10.76 21.07 13.11
C MET A 1 -9.80 20.32 12.20
N SER A 2 -9.50 19.09 12.56
CA SER A 2 -8.70 18.23 11.68
C SER A 2 -9.58 17.72 10.55
N HIS A 3 -9.08 17.81 9.32
CA HIS A 3 -9.74 17.28 8.13
C HIS A 3 -9.18 15.92 7.72
N PHE A 4 -8.40 15.29 8.60
CA PHE A 4 -7.83 13.99 8.30
C PHE A 4 -8.92 12.91 8.31
N SER A 5 -8.89 12.08 7.27
CA SER A 5 -9.71 10.90 7.18
C SER A 5 -8.86 9.68 7.42
N THR A 6 -9.41 8.74 8.16
CA THR A 6 -8.76 7.46 8.46
C THR A 6 -9.60 6.35 7.81
N ILE A 7 -8.99 5.60 6.92
CA ILE A 7 -9.68 4.55 6.18
C ILE A 7 -9.06 3.21 6.54
N LYS A 8 -9.88 2.28 7.00
CA LYS A 8 -9.43 0.94 7.38
C LYS A 8 -9.01 0.15 6.15
N THR A 9 -7.94 -0.64 6.29
CA THR A 9 -7.43 -1.49 5.24
C THR A 9 -7.23 -2.91 5.77
N GLN A 10 -6.87 -3.82 4.87
CA GLN A 10 -6.51 -5.20 5.22
C GLN A 10 -5.00 -5.42 5.17
N LEU A 11 -4.23 -4.34 5.19
CA LEU A 11 -2.77 -4.38 5.10
C LEU A 11 -2.20 -4.61 6.50
N LYS A 12 -1.59 -5.76 6.72
CA LYS A 12 -1.17 -6.20 8.07
C LYS A 12 0.33 -6.25 8.26
N GLU A 13 1.11 -6.37 7.20
CA GLU A 13 2.55 -6.52 7.29
C GLU A 13 3.26 -5.41 6.54
N VAL A 14 4.30 -4.85 7.16
CA VAL A 14 5.00 -3.70 6.60
C VAL A 14 5.81 -4.06 5.36
N GLU A 15 6.44 -5.23 5.34
CA GLU A 15 7.35 -5.60 4.26
C GLU A 15 6.65 -5.72 2.91
N PRO A 16 5.57 -6.51 2.77
CA PRO A 16 4.86 -6.57 1.49
C PRO A 16 4.16 -5.26 1.15
N LEU A 17 3.78 -4.46 2.17
CA LEU A 17 3.21 -3.13 1.93
C LEU A 17 4.24 -2.21 1.26
N ILE A 18 5.46 -2.15 1.80
CA ILE A 18 6.54 -1.34 1.22
C ILE A 18 6.85 -1.82 -0.20
N LYS A 19 6.92 -3.12 -0.42
CA LYS A 19 7.16 -3.68 -1.76
C LYS A 19 6.05 -3.30 -2.75
N ALA A 20 4.79 -3.33 -2.30
CA ALA A 20 3.66 -2.93 -3.13
C ALA A 20 3.74 -1.45 -3.51
N LEU A 21 4.04 -0.59 -2.56
CA LEU A 21 4.16 0.85 -2.81
C LEU A 21 5.34 1.14 -3.74
N ASN A 22 6.47 0.49 -3.55
CA ASN A 22 7.63 0.63 -4.42
C ASN A 22 7.34 0.16 -5.85
N HIS A 23 6.52 -0.86 -6.00
CA HIS A 23 6.14 -1.37 -7.32
C HIS A 23 5.49 -0.27 -8.17
N PHE A 24 4.67 0.57 -7.56
CA PHE A 24 4.01 1.67 -8.27
C PHE A 24 4.91 2.90 -8.44
N GLY A 25 6.11 2.88 -7.87
CA GLY A 25 7.05 3.99 -7.96
C GLY A 25 6.72 5.18 -7.08
N TYR A 26 5.90 4.98 -6.06
CA TYR A 26 5.56 6.07 -5.13
C TYR A 26 6.75 6.39 -4.22
N SER A 27 6.91 7.68 -3.92
CA SER A 27 8.01 8.16 -3.08
C SER A 27 7.66 7.99 -1.61
N ILE A 28 8.25 6.96 -0.99
CA ILE A 28 8.08 6.69 0.44
C ILE A 28 9.13 7.50 1.20
N ASN A 29 8.69 8.23 2.22
CA ASN A 29 9.59 8.95 3.10
C ASN A 29 9.67 8.21 4.44
N GLN A 30 10.81 7.57 4.71
CA GLN A 30 11.01 6.81 5.94
C GLN A 30 11.44 7.65 7.12
N GLU A 31 11.92 8.87 6.88
CA GLU A 31 12.32 9.78 7.94
C GLU A 31 11.18 10.65 8.43
N GLU A 32 10.30 11.07 7.53
CA GLU A 32 9.17 11.92 7.83
C GLU A 32 7.96 11.05 8.16
N LYS A 33 7.60 10.97 9.45
CA LYS A 33 6.51 10.11 9.93
C LYS A 33 5.29 10.92 10.32
N PHE A 34 4.87 11.79 9.42
CA PHE A 34 3.64 12.56 9.59
C PHE A 34 3.05 12.91 8.23
N VAL A 35 1.77 13.23 8.24
CA VAL A 35 1.02 13.69 7.07
C VAL A 35 0.56 15.11 7.36
N LYS A 36 0.78 16.01 6.40
CA LYS A 36 0.30 17.37 6.46
C LYS A 36 -1.15 17.46 6.01
N GLY A 37 -1.93 18.21 6.74
CA GLY A 37 -3.29 18.54 6.39
C GLY A 37 -3.48 20.03 6.15
N TYR A 38 -4.73 20.44 6.15
CA TYR A 38 -5.13 21.82 5.90
C TYR A 38 -4.58 22.76 6.99
N LYS A 39 -4.13 23.94 6.57
CA LYS A 39 -3.59 24.99 7.44
C LYS A 39 -2.42 24.54 8.32
N GLY A 40 -1.55 23.69 7.79
CA GLY A 40 -0.34 23.29 8.50
C GLY A 40 -0.58 22.30 9.63
N GLN A 41 -1.74 21.69 9.71
CA GLN A 41 -1.99 20.62 10.67
C GLN A 41 -1.23 19.35 10.27
N PHE A 42 -0.83 18.57 11.28
CA PHE A 42 -0.07 17.35 11.09
C PHE A 42 -0.71 16.22 11.86
N THR A 43 -0.58 14.99 11.34
CA THR A 43 -0.90 13.80 12.12
C THR A 43 0.23 12.80 11.96
N ALA A 44 0.53 12.06 13.04
CA ALA A 44 1.60 11.07 13.05
C ALA A 44 1.16 9.81 12.30
N VAL A 45 2.08 9.24 11.56
CA VAL A 45 1.90 7.98 10.84
C VAL A 45 3.16 7.15 10.95
N ASP A 46 3.08 5.87 10.57
CA ASP A 46 4.25 5.00 10.57
C ASP A 46 5.00 5.05 9.24
N ILE A 47 4.26 5.24 8.14
CA ILE A 47 4.80 5.38 6.80
C ILE A 47 4.15 6.60 6.16
N SER A 48 4.94 7.50 5.61
CA SER A 48 4.40 8.61 4.82
C SER A 48 4.91 8.52 3.39
N MET A 49 4.11 9.03 2.46
CA MET A 49 4.49 9.01 1.06
C MET A 49 3.79 10.13 0.30
N HIS A 50 4.38 10.49 -0.82
CA HIS A 50 3.82 11.46 -1.74
C HIS A 50 3.33 10.77 -3.00
N LEU A 51 2.11 11.10 -3.40
CA LEU A 51 1.51 10.66 -4.65
C LEU A 51 1.61 11.79 -5.68
N PRO A 52 1.47 11.46 -6.98
CA PRO A 52 1.40 12.49 -8.00
C PRO A 52 0.31 13.52 -7.68
N GLY A 53 0.54 14.79 -8.05
CA GLY A 53 -0.39 15.88 -7.78
C GLY A 53 -0.22 16.51 -6.41
N ASP A 54 0.93 16.26 -5.76
CA ASP A 54 1.23 16.80 -4.44
C ASP A 54 0.24 16.34 -3.36
N THR A 55 -0.19 15.09 -3.49
CA THR A 55 -1.08 14.44 -2.51
C THR A 55 -0.23 13.64 -1.53
N GLN A 56 -0.39 13.91 -0.24
CA GLN A 56 0.33 13.19 0.80
C GLN A 56 -0.59 12.20 1.51
N VAL A 57 -0.10 10.99 1.72
CA VAL A 57 -0.83 9.96 2.46
C VAL A 57 0.11 9.30 3.45
N GLY A 58 -0.48 8.68 4.46
CA GLY A 58 0.26 7.89 5.43
C GLY A 58 -0.46 6.60 5.76
N PHE A 59 0.29 5.66 6.30
CA PHE A 59 -0.24 4.43 6.85
C PHE A 59 0.11 4.39 8.32
N LYS A 60 -0.90 4.17 9.16
CA LYS A 60 -0.75 4.14 10.60
C LYS A 60 -1.26 2.80 11.14
N TRP A 61 -0.45 2.17 11.99
CA TRP A 61 -0.85 0.90 12.61
C TRP A 61 -2.00 1.11 13.58
N ASP A 62 -3.04 0.31 13.45
CA ASP A 62 -4.17 0.28 14.38
C ASP A 62 -4.13 -1.02 15.19
N LYS A 63 -3.92 -0.88 16.50
CA LYS A 63 -3.83 -2.01 17.41
C LYS A 63 -5.15 -2.77 17.55
N ASN A 64 -6.27 -2.10 17.35
CA ASN A 64 -7.59 -2.72 17.51
C ASN A 64 -7.92 -3.66 16.37
N SER A 65 -7.56 -3.30 15.13
CA SER A 65 -7.82 -4.12 13.95
C SER A 65 -6.61 -4.96 13.54
N ASN A 66 -5.44 -4.72 14.14
CA ASN A 66 -4.17 -5.34 13.75
C ASN A 66 -3.88 -5.16 12.25
N SER A 67 -4.10 -3.95 11.77
CA SER A 67 -3.87 -3.60 10.37
C SER A 67 -3.50 -2.13 10.27
N TYR A 68 -2.96 -1.75 9.11
CA TYR A 68 -2.68 -0.35 8.83
C TYR A 68 -3.95 0.37 8.41
N GLU A 69 -4.08 1.62 8.84
CA GLU A 69 -5.10 2.53 8.36
C GLU A 69 -4.44 3.52 7.42
N LEU A 70 -5.12 3.86 6.34
CA LEU A 70 -4.69 4.94 5.47
C LEU A 70 -5.15 6.26 6.07
N VAL A 71 -4.24 7.22 6.19
CA VAL A 71 -4.51 8.55 6.75
C VAL A 71 -4.20 9.59 5.69
N THR A 72 -5.13 10.45 5.39
CA THR A 72 -4.95 11.53 4.42
C THR A 72 -5.99 12.62 4.68
N ASP A 73 -5.72 13.81 4.16
CA ASP A 73 -6.73 14.87 4.11
C ASP A 73 -7.40 14.80 2.74
N LEU A 74 -8.63 14.33 2.69
CA LEU A 74 -9.35 14.12 1.43
C LEU A 74 -9.64 15.44 0.70
N ASP A 75 -9.72 16.56 1.41
CA ASP A 75 -9.90 17.85 0.78
C ASP A 75 -8.66 18.29 0.00
N LEU A 76 -7.50 17.76 0.36
CA LEU A 76 -6.24 18.01 -0.33
C LEU A 76 -5.87 16.93 -1.33
N TRP A 77 -6.73 15.94 -1.53
CA TRP A 77 -6.48 14.83 -2.46
C TRP A 77 -6.55 15.33 -3.90
N LYS A 78 -5.40 15.32 -4.59
CA LYS A 78 -5.27 15.79 -5.96
C LYS A 78 -4.83 14.71 -6.94
N PHE A 79 -4.62 13.50 -6.43
CA PHE A 79 -4.29 12.37 -7.29
C PHE A 79 -5.52 12.03 -8.15
N GLU A 80 -5.30 11.76 -9.44
CA GLU A 80 -6.41 11.49 -10.37
C GLU A 80 -7.14 10.19 -10.07
N ILE A 81 -6.50 9.26 -9.34
CA ILE A 81 -7.14 8.01 -8.90
C ILE A 81 -7.83 8.27 -7.56
N PRO A 82 -9.13 7.98 -7.42
CA PRO A 82 -9.83 8.14 -6.13
C PRO A 82 -9.21 7.29 -5.04
N VAL A 83 -9.37 7.72 -3.78
CA VAL A 83 -8.72 7.07 -2.63
C VAL A 83 -9.11 5.59 -2.51
N GLU A 84 -10.37 5.24 -2.74
CA GLU A 84 -10.82 3.84 -2.65
C GLU A 84 -10.15 2.98 -3.70
N ARG A 85 -9.97 3.51 -4.89
CA ARG A 85 -9.32 2.80 -5.98
C ARG A 85 -7.82 2.68 -5.72
N PHE A 86 -7.21 3.71 -5.14
CA PHE A 86 -5.81 3.65 -4.71
C PHE A 86 -5.61 2.52 -3.70
N ILE A 87 -6.46 2.44 -2.67
CA ILE A 87 -6.39 1.38 -1.67
C ILE A 87 -6.56 0.01 -2.32
N SER A 88 -7.50 -0.14 -3.25
CA SER A 88 -7.73 -1.41 -3.95
C SER A 88 -6.50 -1.85 -4.74
N LYS A 89 -5.85 -0.93 -5.43
CA LYS A 89 -4.63 -1.23 -6.19
C LYS A 89 -3.49 -1.65 -5.29
N VAL A 90 -3.30 -0.93 -4.18
CA VAL A 90 -2.25 -1.26 -3.21
C VAL A 90 -2.53 -2.62 -2.57
N THR A 91 -3.77 -2.88 -2.18
CA THR A 91 -4.16 -4.15 -1.55
C THR A 91 -3.93 -5.33 -2.49
N GLN A 92 -4.25 -5.17 -3.76
CA GLN A 92 -4.03 -6.20 -4.77
C GLN A 92 -2.53 -6.50 -4.95
N MET A 93 -1.72 -5.47 -5.06
CA MET A 93 -0.27 -5.66 -5.19
C MET A 93 0.33 -6.22 -3.90
N TYR A 94 -0.17 -5.81 -2.74
CA TYR A 94 0.21 -6.36 -1.45
C TYR A 94 -0.04 -7.86 -1.39
N ALA A 95 -1.23 -8.30 -1.80
CA ALA A 95 -1.57 -9.73 -1.84
C ALA A 95 -0.62 -10.49 -2.77
N TYR A 96 -0.32 -9.93 -3.93
CA TYR A 96 0.63 -10.51 -4.88
C TYR A 96 2.02 -10.67 -4.26
N GLN A 97 2.53 -9.63 -3.60
CA GLN A 97 3.84 -9.66 -2.94
C GLN A 97 3.88 -10.70 -1.81
N THR A 98 2.79 -10.83 -1.07
CA THR A 98 2.68 -11.84 -0.01
C THR A 98 2.74 -13.26 -0.58
N ILE A 99 2.03 -13.51 -1.67
CA ILE A 99 2.04 -14.81 -2.34
C ILE A 99 3.43 -15.14 -2.87
N ILE A 100 4.11 -14.19 -3.50
CA ILE A 100 5.47 -14.40 -4.00
C ILE A 100 6.41 -14.80 -2.87
N SER A 101 6.40 -14.05 -1.77
CA SER A 101 7.29 -14.31 -0.64
C SER A 101 7.04 -15.70 -0.05
N LYS A 102 5.77 -16.05 0.16
CA LYS A 102 5.40 -17.34 0.71
C LYS A 102 5.73 -18.49 -0.24
N THR A 103 5.50 -18.30 -1.52
CA THR A 103 5.80 -19.28 -2.56
C THR A 103 7.30 -19.59 -2.59
N GLN A 104 8.15 -18.58 -2.48
CA GLN A 104 9.60 -18.75 -2.43
C GLN A 104 10.04 -19.49 -1.17
N GLU A 105 9.44 -19.17 -0.02
CA GLU A 105 9.70 -19.88 1.24
C GLU A 105 9.33 -21.35 1.15
N ASP A 106 8.24 -21.68 0.48
CA ASP A 106 7.75 -23.05 0.33
C ASP A 106 8.46 -23.84 -0.79
N GLY A 107 9.46 -23.23 -1.44
CA GLY A 107 10.26 -23.90 -2.47
C GLY A 107 9.66 -23.90 -3.86
N TYR A 108 8.75 -22.98 -4.14
CA TYR A 108 8.18 -22.81 -5.48
C TYR A 108 8.85 -21.64 -6.20
N GLN A 109 8.84 -21.71 -7.53
CA GLN A 109 9.22 -20.57 -8.36
C GLN A 109 8.08 -20.23 -9.32
N ILE A 110 8.01 -18.96 -9.69
CA ILE A 110 7.00 -18.48 -10.63
C ILE A 110 7.56 -18.66 -12.04
N VAL A 111 6.86 -19.44 -12.86
CA VAL A 111 7.28 -19.72 -14.25
C VAL A 111 6.47 -18.92 -15.26
N GLU A 112 5.29 -18.46 -14.88
CA GLU A 112 4.43 -17.66 -15.75
C GLU A 112 3.59 -16.72 -14.92
N GLN A 113 3.41 -15.50 -15.43
CA GLN A 113 2.56 -14.49 -14.81
C GLN A 113 1.70 -13.86 -15.90
N LYS A 114 0.39 -13.79 -15.66
CA LYS A 114 -0.55 -13.14 -16.56
C LYS A 114 -1.31 -12.05 -15.83
N ASN A 115 -1.32 -10.85 -16.39
CA ASN A 115 -2.13 -9.76 -15.90
C ASN A 115 -3.46 -9.79 -16.65
N LYS A 116 -4.56 -9.87 -15.92
CA LYS A 116 -5.89 -9.92 -16.50
C LYS A 116 -6.53 -8.55 -16.59
N ASN A 117 -7.53 -8.41 -17.45
CA ASN A 117 -8.20 -7.13 -17.70
C ASN A 117 -8.93 -6.58 -16.48
N ASP A 118 -9.34 -7.46 -15.55
CA ASP A 118 -10.01 -7.08 -14.32
C ASP A 118 -9.04 -6.62 -13.21
N GLY A 119 -7.74 -6.57 -13.53
CA GLY A 119 -6.70 -6.20 -12.58
C GLY A 119 -6.13 -7.36 -11.78
N SER A 120 -6.69 -8.57 -11.92
CA SER A 120 -6.17 -9.74 -11.23
C SER A 120 -4.89 -10.24 -11.91
N ILE A 121 -4.11 -11.03 -11.15
CA ILE A 121 -2.86 -11.62 -11.61
C ILE A 121 -2.96 -13.13 -11.47
N GLU A 122 -2.70 -13.84 -12.55
CA GLU A 122 -2.64 -15.31 -12.55
C GLU A 122 -1.18 -15.74 -12.53
N LEU A 123 -0.83 -16.61 -11.59
CA LEU A 123 0.52 -17.15 -11.44
C LEU A 123 0.53 -18.63 -11.72
N VAL A 124 1.51 -19.07 -12.48
CA VAL A 124 1.81 -20.48 -12.66
C VAL A 124 3.10 -20.78 -11.90
N LEU A 125 3.01 -21.74 -10.99
CA LEU A 125 4.09 -22.09 -10.08
C LEU A 125 4.64 -23.47 -10.41
N THR A 126 5.95 -23.63 -10.18
CA THR A 126 6.57 -24.95 -10.20
C THR A 126 7.42 -25.12 -8.95
N LYS A 127 7.47 -26.34 -8.43
CA LYS A 127 8.25 -26.64 -7.24
C LYS A 127 9.73 -26.74 -7.60
N TRP A 128 10.59 -26.22 -6.74
CA TRP A 128 12.03 -26.40 -6.88
C TRP A 128 12.36 -27.89 -6.79
N GLU A 129 13.11 -28.39 -7.77
CA GLU A 129 13.69 -29.70 -7.70
C GLU A 129 15.17 -29.57 -7.35
N ASN A 130 15.58 -30.30 -6.32
CA ASN A 130 16.99 -30.37 -5.94
C ASN A 130 17.68 -31.52 -6.66
#